data_82207f1dabe8f39c6f601ee6f71a263a
#
_entry.id   82207f1dabe8f39c6f601ee6f71a263a
#
_cell.length_a   1.000
_cell.length_b   1.000
_cell.length_c   1.000
_cell.angle_alpha   90.00
_cell.angle_beta   90.00
_cell.angle_gamma   90.00
#
_symmetry.space_group_name_H-M   'P 1'
#
loop_
_entity.id
_entity.type
_entity.pdbx_description
1 polymer ?
#
loop_
_entity_poly.entity_id
_entity_poly.type
_entity_poly.pdbx_seq_one_letter_code
_entity_poly.pdbx_strand_id
1 'polypeptide(L)'
;RIHDIAYETTDENGNPAFTWGTVMLPEGKKPIVMSQDDVCYYPYMDGDGFASKIVVGEDGRPTCEMKMDDGSISTGSYDLIPLLNDFIDEHPDFSYKGAKAIIALTGYEGILGYRTASSYSESPDYESEKEQAARVAQCLRDDGWELASHSWGHLWMGVSGNPEKPYKISDERFYTDTDKWENE
;
A
#
# COMPACT_ATOMS: atom_id res chain seq x y z
N ARG A 1 0.83 9.82 -9.86
CA ARG A 1 0.33 8.44 -10.07
C ARG A 1 1.14 7.78 -11.16
N ILE A 2 1.26 6.46 -11.12
CA ILE A 2 2.05 5.73 -12.12
C ILE A 2 1.53 6.00 -13.54
N HIS A 3 0.22 6.02 -13.73
CA HIS A 3 -0.42 6.30 -15.03
C HIS A 3 -0.40 7.78 -15.46
N ASP A 4 0.14 8.68 -14.65
CA ASP A 4 0.49 10.03 -15.12
C ASP A 4 1.86 10.06 -15.83
N ILE A 5 2.68 9.02 -15.61
CA ILE A 5 4.05 8.93 -16.16
C ILE A 5 4.27 7.73 -17.09
N ALA A 6 3.42 6.69 -17.00
CA ALA A 6 3.47 5.52 -17.88
C ALA A 6 2.06 5.07 -18.26
N TYR A 7 1.86 4.71 -19.52
CA TYR A 7 0.57 4.24 -20.05
C TYR A 7 0.74 2.87 -20.68
N GLU A 8 -0.26 2.02 -20.48
CA GLU A 8 -0.38 0.80 -21.26
C GLU A 8 -0.64 1.13 -22.74
N THR A 9 0.02 0.41 -23.62
CA THR A 9 -0.10 0.50 -25.06
C THR A 9 0.17 -0.87 -25.68
N THR A 10 0.21 -0.94 -26.99
CA THR A 10 0.65 -2.14 -27.72
C THR A 10 1.84 -1.80 -28.61
N ASP A 11 2.79 -2.72 -28.72
CA ASP A 11 3.89 -2.61 -29.67
C ASP A 11 3.43 -2.81 -31.13
N GLU A 12 4.34 -2.70 -32.08
CA GLU A 12 4.08 -2.88 -33.51
C GLU A 12 3.60 -4.30 -33.88
N ASN A 13 3.77 -5.29 -32.99
CA ASN A 13 3.32 -6.66 -33.14
C ASN A 13 2.00 -6.95 -32.40
N GLY A 14 1.42 -5.94 -31.72
CA GLY A 14 0.17 -6.08 -30.96
C GLY A 14 0.36 -6.64 -29.54
N ASN A 15 1.59 -6.78 -29.04
CA ASN A 15 1.84 -7.22 -27.68
C ASN A 15 1.67 -6.07 -26.68
N PRO A 16 1.26 -6.37 -25.42
CA PRO A 16 1.23 -5.37 -24.35
C PRO A 16 2.59 -4.69 -24.17
N ALA A 17 2.59 -3.38 -24.11
CA ALA A 17 3.76 -2.55 -23.92
C ALA A 17 3.44 -1.33 -23.06
N PHE A 18 4.46 -0.57 -22.67
CA PHE A 18 4.32 0.68 -21.96
C PHE A 18 4.96 1.83 -22.72
N THR A 19 4.34 2.99 -22.66
CA THR A 19 4.94 4.24 -23.16
C THR A 19 4.97 5.28 -22.04
N TRP A 20 5.95 6.18 -22.11
CA TRP A 20 6.14 7.22 -21.11
C TRP A 20 5.29 8.45 -21.43
N GLY A 21 4.62 8.96 -20.41
CA GLY A 21 3.94 10.24 -20.43
C GLY A 21 4.88 11.41 -20.13
N THR A 22 4.39 12.61 -20.39
CA THR A 22 5.09 13.84 -20.02
C THR A 22 4.43 14.48 -18.81
N VAL A 23 5.18 14.61 -17.72
CA VAL A 23 4.75 15.35 -16.54
C VAL A 23 5.27 16.78 -16.65
N MET A 24 4.36 17.74 -16.73
CA MET A 24 4.67 19.16 -16.77
C MET A 24 4.55 19.76 -15.37
N LEU A 25 5.65 20.26 -14.85
CA LEU A 25 5.72 20.89 -13.53
C LEU A 25 5.98 22.40 -13.69
N PRO A 26 5.51 23.24 -12.75
CA PRO A 26 5.91 24.65 -12.67
C PRO A 26 7.42 24.81 -12.54
N GLU A 27 7.95 25.94 -13.01
CA GLU A 27 9.37 26.26 -12.86
C GLU A 27 9.80 26.20 -11.39
N GLY A 28 10.94 25.57 -11.14
CA GLY A 28 11.50 25.40 -9.79
C GLY A 28 10.93 24.20 -9.00
N LYS A 29 9.89 23.56 -9.46
CA LYS A 29 9.36 22.32 -8.85
C LYS A 29 10.16 21.12 -9.30
N LYS A 30 10.37 20.16 -8.39
CA LYS A 30 11.00 18.86 -8.68
C LYS A 30 9.99 17.76 -8.34
N PRO A 31 9.85 16.73 -9.19
CA PRO A 31 8.96 15.60 -8.88
C PRO A 31 9.57 14.76 -7.76
N ILE A 32 8.69 14.27 -6.88
CA ILE A 32 8.99 13.24 -5.90
C ILE A 32 7.94 12.14 -6.05
N VAL A 33 8.36 10.89 -5.92
CA VAL A 33 7.48 9.73 -5.80
C VAL A 33 7.74 9.11 -4.45
N MET A 34 6.68 8.81 -3.72
CA MET A 34 6.75 8.20 -2.39
C MET A 34 6.01 6.86 -2.41
N SER A 35 6.57 5.88 -1.69
CA SER A 35 5.90 4.62 -1.37
C SER A 35 6.12 4.29 0.10
N GLN A 36 5.19 3.55 0.67
CA GLN A 36 5.33 2.92 1.97
C GLN A 36 5.10 1.43 1.78
N ASP A 37 6.06 0.64 2.21
CA ASP A 37 6.04 -0.81 2.10
C ASP A 37 5.51 -1.44 3.41
N ASP A 38 5.11 -2.71 3.34
CA ASP A 38 4.68 -3.52 4.50
C ASP A 38 3.48 -2.96 5.27
N VAL A 39 2.54 -2.31 4.59
CA VAL A 39 1.37 -1.73 5.25
C VAL A 39 0.33 -2.81 5.58
N CYS A 40 0.73 -3.73 6.46
CA CYS A 40 -0.15 -4.76 7.04
C CYS A 40 -0.35 -4.59 8.54
N TYR A 41 0.48 -3.78 9.21
CA TYR A 41 0.43 -3.53 10.66
C TYR A 41 0.44 -4.81 11.47
N TYR A 42 1.63 -5.30 11.76
CA TYR A 42 1.84 -6.57 12.44
C TYR A 42 1.39 -6.51 13.91
N PRO A 43 0.68 -7.53 14.43
CA PRO A 43 0.21 -7.54 15.82
C PRO A 43 1.31 -7.39 16.88
N TYR A 44 2.54 -7.81 16.56
CA TYR A 44 3.67 -7.68 17.49
C TYR A 44 4.16 -6.24 17.67
N MET A 45 3.70 -5.30 16.82
CA MET A 45 4.03 -3.87 16.91
C MET A 45 3.03 -3.09 17.77
N ASP A 46 1.93 -3.72 18.18
CA ASP A 46 0.92 -3.09 19.02
C ASP A 46 1.52 -2.68 20.39
N GLY A 47 1.33 -1.43 20.75
CA GLY A 47 1.88 -0.85 21.98
C GLY A 47 3.30 -0.26 21.84
N ASP A 48 3.98 -0.46 20.72
CA ASP A 48 5.32 0.09 20.46
C ASP A 48 5.30 1.49 19.79
N GLY A 49 4.12 2.15 19.76
CA GLY A 49 3.95 3.50 19.20
C GLY A 49 3.70 3.52 17.69
N PHE A 50 3.40 2.37 17.09
CA PHE A 50 2.99 2.25 15.69
C PHE A 50 1.47 2.24 15.55
N ALA A 51 0.99 2.66 14.36
CA ALA A 51 -0.41 2.44 14.02
C ALA A 51 -0.74 0.94 14.00
N SER A 52 -1.96 0.58 14.36
CA SER A 52 -2.46 -0.79 14.38
C SER A 52 -3.25 -1.12 13.11
N LYS A 53 -3.91 -0.14 12.52
CA LYS A 53 -4.64 -0.27 11.26
C LYS A 53 -5.02 1.10 10.65
N ILE A 54 -5.37 1.06 9.37
CA ILE A 54 -6.05 2.18 8.71
C ILE A 54 -7.55 2.00 8.85
N VAL A 55 -8.24 3.10 9.12
CA VAL A 55 -9.70 3.14 9.22
C VAL A 55 -10.25 4.32 8.42
N VAL A 56 -11.57 4.29 8.15
CA VAL A 56 -12.26 5.46 7.62
C VAL A 56 -12.68 6.34 8.78
N GLY A 57 -12.16 7.55 8.83
CA GLY A 57 -12.48 8.55 9.85
C GLY A 57 -13.92 9.06 9.78
N GLU A 58 -14.34 9.84 10.77
CA GLU A 58 -15.67 10.45 10.82
C GLU A 58 -15.94 11.41 9.66
N ASP A 59 -14.88 12.01 9.13
CA ASP A 59 -14.91 12.89 7.96
C ASP A 59 -14.94 12.11 6.61
N GLY A 60 -14.90 10.79 6.65
CA GLY A 60 -14.89 9.91 5.49
C GLY A 60 -13.52 9.74 4.85
N ARG A 61 -12.43 10.28 5.43
CA ARG A 61 -11.06 10.15 4.93
C ARG A 61 -10.31 9.02 5.65
N PRO A 62 -9.25 8.46 5.02
CA PRO A 62 -8.43 7.45 5.68
C PRO A 62 -7.63 8.08 6.83
N THR A 63 -7.66 7.44 7.98
CA THR A 63 -6.87 7.78 9.18
C THR A 63 -6.34 6.50 9.83
N CYS A 64 -5.63 6.63 10.97
CA CYS A 64 -5.07 5.48 11.68
C CYS A 64 -5.75 5.26 13.03
N GLU A 65 -5.84 4.01 13.42
CA GLU A 65 -5.96 3.60 14.82
C GLU A 65 -4.59 3.19 15.36
N MET A 66 -4.33 3.49 16.62
CA MET A 66 -3.16 3.05 17.38
C MET A 66 -3.60 2.47 18.70
N LYS A 67 -3.08 1.30 19.04
CA LYS A 67 -3.28 0.68 20.35
C LYS A 67 -2.30 1.29 21.33
N MET A 68 -2.81 1.88 22.40
CA MET A 68 -2.04 2.51 23.44
C MET A 68 -1.55 1.48 24.48
N ASP A 69 -0.55 1.85 25.27
CA ASP A 69 0.01 0.98 26.34
C ASP A 69 -1.02 0.50 27.37
N ASP A 70 -2.05 1.32 27.61
CA ASP A 70 -3.16 0.97 28.51
C ASP A 70 -4.23 0.08 27.86
N GLY A 71 -4.05 -0.28 26.59
CA GLY A 71 -4.96 -1.10 25.80
C GLY A 71 -6.12 -0.31 25.15
N SER A 72 -6.20 1.00 25.37
CA SER A 72 -7.17 1.84 24.67
C SER A 72 -6.79 2.01 23.20
N ILE A 73 -7.77 2.37 22.37
CA ILE A 73 -7.56 2.69 20.95
C ILE A 73 -7.65 4.20 20.78
N SER A 74 -6.67 4.79 20.13
CA SER A 74 -6.64 6.18 19.75
C SER A 74 -6.69 6.32 18.23
N THR A 75 -7.49 7.25 17.72
CA THR A 75 -7.57 7.56 16.28
C THR A 75 -6.84 8.86 16.00
N GLY A 76 -6.01 8.88 14.95
CA GLY A 76 -5.23 10.08 14.60
C GLY A 76 -4.20 9.86 13.51
N SER A 77 -3.36 10.89 13.32
CA SER A 77 -2.33 10.93 12.28
C SER A 77 -1.03 10.23 12.76
N TYR A 78 -1.07 8.91 12.86
CA TYR A 78 0.02 8.09 13.41
C TYR A 78 0.93 7.46 12.36
N ASP A 79 0.61 7.59 11.05
CA ASP A 79 1.40 7.03 9.97
C ASP A 79 1.32 7.90 8.71
N LEU A 80 2.06 7.53 7.65
CA LEU A 80 2.21 8.29 6.41
C LEU A 80 0.87 8.73 5.82
N ILE A 81 -0.15 7.86 5.84
CA ILE A 81 -1.43 8.12 5.17
C ILE A 81 -2.08 9.39 5.70
N PRO A 82 -2.48 9.50 6.99
CA PRO A 82 -3.07 10.74 7.48
C PRO A 82 -2.08 11.90 7.54
N LEU A 83 -0.80 11.66 7.86
CA LEU A 83 0.22 12.72 7.92
C LEU A 83 0.42 13.38 6.55
N LEU A 84 0.44 12.62 5.46
CA LEU A 84 0.55 13.18 4.12
C LEU A 84 -0.73 13.90 3.70
N ASN A 85 -1.89 13.41 4.11
CA ASN A 85 -3.16 14.08 3.88
C ASN A 85 -3.17 15.47 4.56
N ASP A 86 -2.82 15.50 5.85
CA ASP A 86 -2.72 16.75 6.62
C ASP A 86 -1.73 17.73 5.96
N PHE A 87 -0.57 17.23 5.53
CA PHE A 87 0.44 18.04 4.85
C PHE A 87 -0.07 18.61 3.50
N ILE A 88 -0.76 17.79 2.70
CA ILE A 88 -1.32 18.26 1.41
C ILE A 88 -2.43 19.28 1.62
N ASP A 89 -3.23 19.16 2.67
CA ASP A 89 -4.28 20.14 2.99
C ASP A 89 -3.66 21.52 3.32
N GLU A 90 -2.50 21.54 4.00
CA GLU A 90 -1.74 22.76 4.27
C GLU A 90 -0.95 23.26 3.05
N HIS A 91 -0.54 22.34 2.17
CA HIS A 91 0.34 22.58 1.01
C HIS A 91 -0.23 21.95 -0.28
N PRO A 92 -1.37 22.45 -0.79
CA PRO A 92 -2.07 21.82 -1.92
C PRO A 92 -1.26 21.80 -3.22
N ASP A 93 -0.26 22.67 -3.35
CA ASP A 93 0.68 22.71 -4.50
C ASP A 93 1.75 21.61 -4.45
N PHE A 94 1.82 20.84 -3.36
CA PHE A 94 2.68 19.67 -3.24
C PHE A 94 2.14 18.48 -4.05
N SER A 95 0.83 18.30 -4.09
CA SER A 95 0.19 17.17 -4.75
C SER A 95 -0.07 17.44 -6.25
N TYR A 96 0.57 16.68 -7.12
CA TYR A 96 0.34 16.76 -8.56
C TYR A 96 -1.00 16.08 -8.92
N LYS A 97 -1.98 16.89 -9.33
CA LYS A 97 -3.34 16.44 -9.72
C LYS A 97 -4.04 15.57 -8.65
N GLY A 98 -3.84 15.88 -7.38
CA GLY A 98 -4.41 15.12 -6.27
C GLY A 98 -3.74 13.76 -6.02
N ALA A 99 -2.59 13.48 -6.66
CA ALA A 99 -1.83 12.27 -6.40
C ALA A 99 -1.22 12.28 -5.00
N LYS A 100 -1.16 11.11 -4.39
CA LYS A 100 -0.53 10.89 -3.08
C LYS A 100 0.63 9.90 -3.20
N ALA A 101 0.79 8.99 -2.27
CA ALA A 101 1.83 7.97 -2.34
C ALA A 101 1.27 6.60 -2.79
N ILE A 102 2.18 5.65 -2.99
CA ILE A 102 1.88 4.26 -3.26
C ILE A 102 1.96 3.50 -1.93
N ILE A 103 0.96 2.72 -1.62
CA ILE A 103 0.91 1.82 -0.46
C ILE A 103 1.13 0.40 -0.96
N ALA A 104 2.29 -0.15 -0.62
CA ALA A 104 2.67 -1.50 -1.02
C ALA A 104 2.35 -2.49 0.10
N LEU A 105 1.42 -3.39 -0.18
CA LEU A 105 0.81 -4.32 0.77
C LEU A 105 1.47 -5.68 0.70
N THR A 106 1.70 -6.31 1.85
CA THR A 106 1.96 -7.75 1.98
C THR A 106 0.68 -8.47 2.38
N GLY A 107 0.50 -9.74 1.97
CA GLY A 107 -0.76 -10.46 2.16
C GLY A 107 -0.81 -11.43 3.34
N TYR A 108 0.36 -12.00 3.74
CA TYR A 108 0.41 -13.19 4.62
C TYR A 108 -0.15 -12.98 6.05
N GLU A 109 -0.19 -11.74 6.54
CA GLU A 109 -0.86 -11.37 7.80
C GLU A 109 -2.18 -10.64 7.55
N GLY A 110 -2.50 -10.38 6.28
CA GLY A 110 -3.59 -9.52 5.85
C GLY A 110 -3.11 -8.12 5.48
N ILE A 111 -4.03 -7.23 5.16
CA ILE A 111 -3.74 -5.89 4.62
C ILE A 111 -4.30 -4.78 5.51
N LEU A 112 -3.63 -3.62 5.54
CA LEU A 112 -4.10 -2.38 6.18
C LEU A 112 -4.43 -2.52 7.68
N GLY A 113 -3.91 -3.57 8.34
CA GLY A 113 -4.20 -3.89 9.75
C GLY A 113 -5.34 -4.88 9.97
N TYR A 114 -6.00 -5.33 8.91
CA TYR A 114 -7.07 -6.32 8.93
C TYR A 114 -6.53 -7.71 8.65
N ARG A 115 -7.00 -8.73 9.39
CA ARG A 115 -6.54 -10.12 9.30
C ARG A 115 -7.27 -10.86 8.19
N THR A 116 -6.93 -10.53 6.93
CA THR A 116 -7.60 -11.02 5.72
C THR A 116 -6.96 -12.26 5.10
N ALA A 117 -5.78 -12.69 5.56
CA ALA A 117 -5.12 -13.88 5.05
C ALA A 117 -5.88 -15.16 5.42
N SER A 118 -5.82 -16.19 4.56
CA SER A 118 -6.51 -17.47 4.75
C SER A 118 -6.14 -18.19 6.05
N SER A 119 -4.97 -17.90 6.63
CA SER A 119 -4.56 -18.38 7.96
C SER A 119 -5.50 -17.94 9.09
N TYR A 120 -6.30 -16.91 8.87
CA TYR A 120 -7.29 -16.38 9.83
C TYR A 120 -8.71 -16.82 9.53
N SER A 121 -8.94 -17.72 8.55
CA SER A 121 -10.27 -18.14 8.08
C SER A 121 -11.17 -18.76 9.16
N GLU A 122 -10.57 -19.32 10.21
CA GLU A 122 -11.32 -19.87 11.36
C GLU A 122 -11.72 -18.79 12.39
N SER A 123 -11.28 -17.54 12.23
CA SER A 123 -11.68 -16.45 13.12
C SER A 123 -13.15 -16.08 12.88
N PRO A 124 -13.95 -15.86 13.95
CA PRO A 124 -15.33 -15.41 13.80
C PRO A 124 -15.45 -14.04 13.12
N ASP A 125 -14.38 -13.24 13.14
CA ASP A 125 -14.34 -11.89 12.57
C ASP A 125 -13.80 -11.87 11.14
N TYR A 126 -13.36 -13.01 10.58
CA TYR A 126 -12.64 -13.07 9.29
C TYR A 126 -13.37 -12.37 8.14
N GLU A 127 -14.66 -12.68 7.94
CA GLU A 127 -15.44 -12.05 6.87
C GLU A 127 -15.64 -10.54 7.11
N SER A 128 -15.86 -10.14 8.36
CA SER A 128 -15.97 -8.73 8.74
C SER A 128 -14.65 -7.97 8.53
N GLU A 129 -13.52 -8.59 8.83
CA GLU A 129 -12.17 -8.02 8.58
C GLU A 129 -11.94 -7.81 7.08
N LYS A 130 -12.33 -8.77 6.23
CA LYS A 130 -12.25 -8.64 4.76
C LYS A 130 -13.13 -7.51 4.23
N GLU A 131 -14.37 -7.41 4.69
CA GLU A 131 -15.29 -6.34 4.29
C GLU A 131 -14.74 -4.95 4.68
N GLN A 132 -14.19 -4.83 5.88
CA GLN A 132 -13.61 -3.57 6.36
C GLN A 132 -12.34 -3.22 5.59
N ALA A 133 -11.45 -4.19 5.34
CA ALA A 133 -10.26 -3.99 4.51
C ALA A 133 -10.61 -3.49 3.11
N ALA A 134 -11.61 -4.10 2.47
CA ALA A 134 -12.08 -3.68 1.15
C ALA A 134 -12.65 -2.25 1.17
N ARG A 135 -13.42 -1.89 2.21
CA ARG A 135 -13.94 -0.53 2.39
C ARG A 135 -12.83 0.50 2.56
N VAL A 136 -11.81 0.19 3.35
CA VAL A 136 -10.67 1.09 3.57
C VAL A 136 -9.81 1.19 2.31
N ALA A 137 -9.58 0.09 1.61
CA ALA A 137 -8.86 0.09 0.34
C ALA A 137 -9.57 0.97 -0.72
N GLN A 138 -10.91 0.91 -0.78
CA GLN A 138 -11.69 1.78 -1.66
C GLN A 138 -11.57 3.25 -1.23
N CYS A 139 -11.68 3.55 0.07
CA CYS A 139 -11.51 4.90 0.62
C CYS A 139 -10.14 5.48 0.26
N LEU A 140 -9.06 4.70 0.37
CA LEU A 140 -7.72 5.11 -0.04
C LEU A 140 -7.65 5.46 -1.53
N ARG A 141 -8.21 4.63 -2.39
CA ARG A 141 -8.24 4.88 -3.85
C ARG A 141 -9.01 6.15 -4.20
N ASP A 142 -10.17 6.35 -3.57
CA ASP A 142 -11.02 7.54 -3.77
C ASP A 142 -10.31 8.81 -3.28
N ASP A 143 -9.50 8.70 -2.24
CA ASP A 143 -8.68 9.79 -1.67
C ASP A 143 -7.35 10.03 -2.42
N GLY A 144 -7.08 9.30 -3.51
CA GLY A 144 -5.95 9.53 -4.42
C GLY A 144 -4.69 8.71 -4.13
N TRP A 145 -4.77 7.73 -3.24
CA TRP A 145 -3.70 6.76 -2.97
C TRP A 145 -3.67 5.67 -4.03
N GLU A 146 -2.50 5.12 -4.28
CA GLU A 146 -2.32 3.94 -5.13
C GLU A 146 -1.97 2.74 -4.26
N LEU A 147 -2.55 1.58 -4.57
CA LEU A 147 -2.25 0.33 -3.90
C LEU A 147 -1.40 -0.54 -4.82
N ALA A 148 -0.38 -1.17 -4.26
CA ALA A 148 0.52 -2.06 -4.97
C ALA A 148 0.77 -3.34 -4.16
N SER A 149 1.14 -4.42 -4.84
CA SER A 149 1.61 -5.63 -4.19
C SER A 149 3.07 -5.48 -3.78
N HIS A 150 3.37 -5.83 -2.52
CA HIS A 150 4.73 -6.04 -2.02
C HIS A 150 5.06 -7.55 -1.89
N SER A 151 4.47 -8.36 -2.73
CA SER A 151 4.28 -9.81 -2.70
C SER A 151 3.40 -10.29 -1.54
N TRP A 152 2.74 -11.44 -1.71
CA TRP A 152 1.92 -12.01 -0.65
C TRP A 152 2.76 -12.35 0.58
N GLY A 153 3.85 -13.04 0.41
CA GLY A 153 4.70 -13.57 1.47
C GLY A 153 5.94 -12.73 1.78
N HIS A 154 5.99 -11.44 1.40
CA HIS A 154 7.16 -10.58 1.59
C HIS A 154 8.44 -11.23 1.04
N LEU A 155 8.40 -11.64 -0.23
CA LEU A 155 9.47 -12.40 -0.85
C LEU A 155 10.72 -11.58 -1.12
N TRP A 156 11.87 -12.12 -0.73
CA TRP A 156 13.15 -11.59 -1.14
C TRP A 156 13.44 -11.96 -2.60
N MET A 157 13.19 -11.04 -3.52
CA MET A 157 13.41 -11.25 -4.97
C MET A 157 14.89 -11.23 -5.37
N GLY A 158 15.77 -10.77 -4.49
CA GLY A 158 17.18 -10.53 -4.78
C GLY A 158 17.42 -9.22 -5.54
N VAL A 159 18.69 -8.96 -5.83
CA VAL A 159 19.11 -7.78 -6.62
C VAL A 159 19.85 -8.27 -7.85
N SER A 160 19.28 -7.98 -9.02
CA SER A 160 19.92 -8.35 -10.30
C SER A 160 21.30 -7.71 -10.40
N GLY A 161 22.32 -8.52 -10.71
CA GLY A 161 23.69 -8.05 -10.88
C GLY A 161 24.46 -7.73 -9.59
N ASN A 162 23.86 -7.92 -8.41
CA ASN A 162 24.58 -7.77 -7.15
C ASN A 162 25.25 -9.10 -6.73
N PRO A 163 26.59 -9.24 -6.84
CA PRO A 163 27.28 -10.47 -6.49
C PRO A 163 27.29 -10.77 -4.98
N GLU A 164 27.05 -9.76 -4.13
CA GLU A 164 26.96 -9.93 -2.68
C GLU A 164 25.57 -10.41 -2.23
N LYS A 165 24.57 -10.23 -3.10
CA LYS A 165 23.18 -10.65 -2.85
C LYS A 165 22.63 -11.42 -4.07
N PRO A 166 23.24 -12.53 -4.46
CA PRO A 166 22.86 -13.28 -5.64
C PRO A 166 21.54 -14.06 -5.47
N TYR A 167 20.85 -13.85 -4.36
CA TYR A 167 19.65 -14.59 -4.02
C TYR A 167 18.54 -14.31 -5.02
N LYS A 168 18.07 -15.35 -5.68
CA LYS A 168 16.93 -15.33 -6.58
C LYS A 168 15.94 -16.41 -6.12
N ILE A 169 14.69 -16.05 -5.96
CA ILE A 169 13.64 -17.03 -5.68
C ILE A 169 13.44 -17.94 -6.91
N SER A 170 12.95 -19.16 -6.68
CA SER A 170 12.56 -20.05 -7.78
C SER A 170 11.28 -19.54 -8.44
N ASP A 171 11.11 -19.87 -9.73
CA ASP A 171 9.89 -19.53 -10.47
C ASP A 171 8.65 -20.14 -9.80
N GLU A 172 8.73 -21.36 -9.29
CA GLU A 172 7.66 -22.02 -8.54
C GLU A 172 7.23 -21.20 -7.31
N ARG A 173 8.19 -20.71 -6.52
CA ARG A 173 7.91 -19.89 -5.34
C ARG A 173 7.29 -18.56 -5.72
N PHE A 174 7.77 -17.94 -6.79
CA PHE A 174 7.21 -16.70 -7.32
C PHE A 174 5.75 -16.87 -7.76
N TYR A 175 5.48 -17.92 -8.59
CA TYR A 175 4.11 -18.18 -9.06
C TYR A 175 3.16 -18.55 -7.91
N THR A 176 3.62 -19.33 -6.93
CA THR A 176 2.82 -19.65 -5.75
C THR A 176 2.45 -18.41 -4.92
N ASP A 177 3.37 -17.48 -4.77
CA ASP A 177 3.13 -16.23 -4.06
C ASP A 177 2.16 -15.33 -4.83
N THR A 178 2.34 -15.22 -6.14
CA THR A 178 1.45 -14.45 -7.02
C THR A 178 0.03 -15.04 -7.02
N ASP A 179 -0.10 -16.37 -7.09
CA ASP A 179 -1.39 -17.05 -7.04
C ASP A 179 -2.14 -16.79 -5.73
N LYS A 180 -1.42 -16.78 -4.61
CA LYS A 180 -2.00 -16.38 -3.32
C LYS A 180 -2.44 -14.92 -3.31
N TRP A 181 -1.60 -14.03 -3.85
CA TRP A 181 -1.94 -12.60 -3.93
C TRP A 181 -3.23 -12.35 -4.72
N GLU A 182 -3.44 -13.09 -5.81
CA GLU A 182 -4.61 -12.93 -6.69
C GLU A 182 -5.88 -13.56 -6.10
N ASN A 183 -5.76 -14.56 -5.23
CA ASN A 183 -6.89 -15.40 -4.81
C ASN A 183 -7.27 -15.30 -3.32
N GLU A 184 -6.46 -14.69 -2.48
CA GLU A 184 -6.74 -14.48 -1.05
C GLU A 184 -7.10 -13.02 -0.74
#